data_7c896501740b76a5a0300b0c6af4c9b9
#
_entry.id   7c896501740b76a5a0300b0c6af4c9b9
#
_cell.length_a   1.000
_cell.length_b   1.000
_cell.length_c   1.000
_cell.angle_alpha   90.00
_cell.angle_beta   90.00
_cell.angle_gamma   90.00
#
_symmetry.space_group_name_H-M   'P 1'
#
loop_
_entity.id
_entity.type
_entity.pdbx_description
1 polymer ?
#
loop_
_entity_poly.entity_id
_entity_poly.type
_entity_poly.pdbx_seq_one_letter_code
_entity_poly.pdbx_strand_id
1 'polypeptide(L)'
;MNTIAVGKYLARQAKQIATYGEKSVERTGVTENMLSELTPFRRLSNKKGVLSDSNYFIKNFETETGNRFLPQNWSSLSTEDKLDYIVKDRYSRLVSHKIMGKIKDYPEEHLYLLNKDGDIVHYSKGDMGFCDNVAIKGGTSIHNHPGYLKTMYSKEEVEYLQKHHPEKLKGLTPFSEGDINTALSNGEKSAYVIDSQGHKFLFKPRQDIANSTEKLKADTRLAFELKFLGESAFPNMEIQNAKIHKTNESLAKLEEFETKQKKWGRLFYSDKTRNRLLENYLNEKTEALSMEPFEKINKELKELSEKYGHKYEQLS
;
A
#
# COMPACT_ATOMS: atom_id res chain seq x y z
N MET A 1 -26.83 25.03 20.99
CA MET A 1 -26.24 23.80 21.53
C MET A 1 -25.33 24.15 22.70
N ASN A 2 -25.45 23.43 23.82
CA ASN A 2 -24.76 23.80 25.07
C ASN A 2 -23.27 23.44 24.95
N THR A 3 -22.37 24.42 25.06
CA THR A 3 -20.88 24.27 24.94
C THR A 3 -20.33 23.17 25.86
N ILE A 4 -21.03 22.92 27.00
CA ILE A 4 -20.68 21.85 27.93
C ILE A 4 -20.95 20.46 27.33
N ALA A 5 -21.96 20.30 26.47
CA ALA A 5 -22.27 19.01 25.82
C ALA A 5 -21.22 18.62 24.80
N VAL A 6 -20.75 19.59 24.00
CA VAL A 6 -19.68 19.34 23.00
C VAL A 6 -18.35 19.02 23.68
N GLY A 7 -18.00 19.72 24.77
CA GLY A 7 -16.80 19.43 25.54
C GLY A 7 -16.83 18.05 26.19
N LYS A 8 -17.98 17.62 26.74
CA LYS A 8 -18.17 16.28 27.30
C LYS A 8 -18.11 15.20 26.22
N TYR A 9 -18.64 15.48 25.03
CA TYR A 9 -18.59 14.58 23.90
C TYR A 9 -17.14 14.34 23.43
N LEU A 10 -16.39 15.43 23.20
CA LEU A 10 -14.99 15.34 22.78
C LEU A 10 -14.11 14.64 23.83
N ALA A 11 -14.36 14.89 25.13
CA ALA A 11 -13.68 14.18 26.22
C ALA A 11 -14.03 12.68 26.24
N ARG A 12 -15.29 12.34 25.95
CA ARG A 12 -15.75 10.94 25.85
C ARG A 12 -15.11 10.25 24.63
N GLN A 13 -15.04 10.93 23.49
CA GLN A 13 -14.39 10.42 22.29
C GLN A 13 -12.88 10.26 22.50
N ALA A 14 -12.22 11.24 23.13
CA ALA A 14 -10.80 11.12 23.49
C ALA A 14 -10.54 9.93 24.42
N LYS A 15 -11.44 9.67 25.38
CA LYS A 15 -11.38 8.51 26.27
C LYS A 15 -11.65 7.20 25.50
N GLN A 16 -12.62 7.18 24.58
CA GLN A 16 -12.86 6.03 23.71
C GLN A 16 -11.66 5.74 22.80
N ILE A 17 -11.07 6.78 22.20
CA ILE A 17 -9.85 6.65 21.38
C ILE A 17 -8.70 6.10 22.21
N ALA A 18 -8.51 6.56 23.45
CA ALA A 18 -7.51 6.01 24.36
C ALA A 18 -7.80 4.53 24.67
N THR A 19 -9.07 4.18 24.96
CA THR A 19 -9.51 2.80 25.24
C THR A 19 -9.42 1.89 24.00
N TYR A 20 -9.76 2.40 22.82
CA TYR A 20 -9.56 1.70 21.55
C TYR A 20 -8.07 1.60 21.21
N GLY A 21 -7.30 2.65 21.49
CA GLY A 21 -5.84 2.64 21.38
C GLY A 21 -5.21 1.55 22.23
N GLU A 22 -5.59 1.41 23.50
CA GLU A 22 -5.09 0.35 24.38
C GLU A 22 -5.44 -1.05 23.86
N LYS A 23 -6.66 -1.29 23.41
CA LYS A 23 -7.07 -2.57 22.80
C LYS A 23 -6.39 -2.83 21.45
N SER A 24 -6.12 -1.79 20.64
CA SER A 24 -5.39 -1.89 19.40
C SER A 24 -3.89 -2.04 19.62
N VAL A 25 -3.33 -1.47 20.70
CA VAL A 25 -1.92 -1.60 21.10
C VAL A 25 -1.58 -3.06 21.35
N GLU A 26 -2.43 -3.81 22.04
CA GLU A 26 -2.23 -5.25 22.23
C GLU A 26 -2.23 -6.03 20.91
N ARG A 27 -3.04 -5.60 19.92
CA ARG A 27 -3.14 -6.27 18.61
C ARG A 27 -2.19 -5.74 17.55
N THR A 28 -1.87 -4.45 17.55
CA THR A 28 -1.14 -3.77 16.47
C THR A 28 0.21 -3.19 16.88
N GLY A 29 0.50 -3.09 18.18
CA GLY A 29 1.69 -2.41 18.71
C GLY A 29 1.67 -0.88 18.48
N VAL A 30 0.48 -0.27 18.32
CA VAL A 30 0.30 1.19 18.29
C VAL A 30 0.61 1.74 19.68
N THR A 31 1.63 2.59 19.80
CA THR A 31 2.09 3.15 21.10
C THR A 31 1.41 4.48 21.44
N GLU A 32 1.42 4.86 22.74
CA GLU A 32 0.88 6.16 23.22
C GLU A 32 1.44 7.39 22.50
N ASN A 33 2.68 7.34 22.00
CA ASN A 33 3.26 8.44 21.22
C ASN A 33 2.48 8.74 19.94
N MET A 34 1.82 7.75 19.34
CA MET A 34 1.00 7.96 18.16
C MET A 34 -0.37 8.57 18.49
N LEU A 35 -0.85 8.37 19.71
CA LEU A 35 -2.03 9.07 20.23
C LEU A 35 -1.75 10.55 20.50
N SER A 36 -0.48 10.96 20.60
CA SER A 36 -0.10 12.35 20.77
C SER A 36 -0.41 13.22 19.54
N GLU A 37 -0.44 12.63 18.34
CA GLU A 37 -0.87 13.34 17.12
C GLU A 37 -2.37 13.68 17.14
N LEU A 38 -3.16 12.99 17.96
CA LEU A 38 -4.54 13.34 18.28
C LEU A 38 -4.64 14.40 19.38
N THR A 39 -3.50 14.91 19.90
CA THR A 39 -3.41 15.93 20.94
C THR A 39 -4.16 17.24 20.61
N PRO A 40 -4.29 17.70 19.34
CA PRO A 40 -5.13 18.84 19.01
C PRO A 40 -6.57 18.67 19.51
N PHE A 41 -7.12 17.45 19.42
CA PHE A 41 -8.48 17.13 19.90
C PHE A 41 -8.56 17.12 21.44
N ARG A 42 -7.51 16.71 22.12
CA ARG A 42 -7.41 16.73 23.58
C ARG A 42 -7.36 18.19 24.14
N ARG A 43 -6.75 19.12 23.40
CA ARG A 43 -6.71 20.55 23.76
C ARG A 43 -8.03 21.27 23.55
N LEU A 44 -8.88 20.80 22.62
CA LEU A 44 -10.21 21.36 22.36
C LEU A 44 -11.18 21.12 23.52
N SER A 45 -11.04 20.01 24.27
CA SER A 45 -11.93 19.69 25.40
C SER A 45 -11.82 20.67 26.58
N ASN A 46 -10.77 21.48 26.64
CA ASN A 46 -10.43 22.31 27.80
C ASN A 46 -10.59 23.84 27.58
N LYS A 47 -11.08 24.32 26.43
CA LYS A 47 -11.19 25.76 26.13
C LYS A 47 -12.63 26.22 25.84
N LYS A 48 -12.98 27.39 26.40
CA LYS A 48 -14.23 28.15 26.15
C LYS A 48 -14.30 28.75 24.73
N GLY A 49 -14.05 28.03 23.69
CA GLY A 49 -14.06 28.52 22.31
C GLY A 49 -14.34 27.40 21.30
N VAL A 50 -14.82 26.27 21.81
CA VAL A 50 -14.91 25.00 21.06
C VAL A 50 -15.73 25.07 19.76
N LEU A 51 -16.70 25.96 19.64
CA LEU A 51 -17.56 26.03 18.44
C LEU A 51 -16.84 26.69 17.23
N SER A 52 -16.06 27.73 17.46
CA SER A 52 -15.26 28.36 16.39
C SER A 52 -14.14 27.41 15.91
N ASP A 53 -13.53 26.72 16.86
CA ASP A 53 -12.47 25.76 16.58
C ASP A 53 -13.03 24.54 15.83
N SER A 54 -14.25 24.07 16.16
CA SER A 54 -14.87 22.94 15.46
C SER A 54 -15.12 23.21 13.99
N ASN A 55 -15.63 24.40 13.66
CA ASN A 55 -15.85 24.81 12.28
C ASN A 55 -14.52 24.95 11.52
N TYR A 56 -13.47 25.45 12.15
CA TYR A 56 -12.14 25.53 11.58
C TYR A 56 -11.60 24.12 11.25
N PHE A 57 -11.72 23.16 12.18
CA PHE A 57 -11.30 21.78 11.94
C PHE A 57 -12.07 21.10 10.82
N ILE A 58 -13.38 21.28 10.78
CA ILE A 58 -14.22 20.71 9.71
C ILE A 58 -13.79 21.29 8.36
N LYS A 59 -13.65 22.61 8.27
CA LYS A 59 -13.25 23.30 7.03
C LYS A 59 -11.86 22.86 6.55
N ASN A 60 -10.90 22.75 7.46
CA ASN A 60 -9.57 22.24 7.11
C ASN A 60 -9.63 20.81 6.59
N PHE A 61 -10.39 19.94 7.27
CA PHE A 61 -10.55 18.55 6.82
C PHE A 61 -11.24 18.46 5.45
N GLU A 62 -12.26 19.29 5.20
CA GLU A 62 -12.91 19.39 3.89
C GLU A 62 -11.92 19.81 2.80
N THR A 63 -11.06 20.79 3.11
CA THR A 63 -10.02 21.28 2.17
C THR A 63 -8.96 20.19 1.91
N GLU A 64 -8.45 19.55 2.96
CA GLU A 64 -7.42 18.49 2.86
C GLU A 64 -7.95 17.25 2.13
N THR A 65 -9.21 16.89 2.39
CA THR A 65 -9.81 15.67 1.86
C THR A 65 -10.33 15.87 0.43
N GLY A 66 -10.91 17.04 0.16
CA GLY A 66 -11.63 17.34 -1.07
C GLY A 66 -13.05 16.76 -1.10
N ASN A 67 -13.99 17.49 -1.66
CA ASN A 67 -15.42 17.16 -1.61
C ASN A 67 -15.76 15.79 -2.20
N ARG A 68 -15.03 15.32 -3.19
CA ARG A 68 -15.27 14.01 -3.85
C ARG A 68 -15.01 12.81 -2.93
N PHE A 69 -14.25 13.02 -1.86
CA PHE A 69 -13.81 11.96 -0.94
C PHE A 69 -14.48 12.05 0.43
N LEU A 70 -15.42 13.00 0.58
CA LEU A 70 -16.30 13.08 1.72
C LEU A 70 -17.52 12.15 1.56
N PRO A 71 -18.12 11.65 2.64
CA PRO A 71 -19.37 10.89 2.56
C PRO A 71 -20.45 11.63 1.80
N GLN A 72 -21.26 10.93 1.02
CA GLN A 72 -22.33 11.53 0.21
C GLN A 72 -23.30 12.41 1.04
N ASN A 73 -23.55 12.02 2.27
CA ASN A 73 -24.41 12.76 3.20
C ASN A 73 -23.66 13.81 4.05
N TRP A 74 -22.40 14.15 3.70
CA TRP A 74 -21.56 15.04 4.50
C TRP A 74 -22.21 16.39 4.83
N SER A 75 -22.85 17.01 3.84
CA SER A 75 -23.48 18.31 4.00
C SER A 75 -24.65 18.29 5.00
N SER A 76 -25.32 17.15 5.15
CA SER A 76 -26.46 16.97 6.06
C SER A 76 -26.06 16.46 7.45
N LEU A 77 -24.78 16.09 7.65
CA LEU A 77 -24.30 15.67 8.98
C LEU A 77 -24.28 16.83 9.95
N SER A 78 -24.59 16.53 11.20
CA SER A 78 -24.40 17.47 12.31
C SER A 78 -22.89 17.80 12.50
N THR A 79 -22.59 18.90 13.16
CA THR A 79 -21.21 19.25 13.54
C THR A 79 -20.56 18.12 14.35
N GLU A 80 -21.31 17.50 15.22
CA GLU A 80 -20.88 16.39 16.05
C GLU A 80 -20.52 15.15 15.23
N ASP A 81 -21.38 14.76 14.29
CA ASP A 81 -21.14 13.62 13.41
C ASP A 81 -19.94 13.87 12.47
N LYS A 82 -19.78 15.11 11.99
CA LYS A 82 -18.62 15.49 11.18
C LYS A 82 -17.31 15.35 11.97
N LEU A 83 -17.30 15.82 13.22
CA LEU A 83 -16.11 15.68 14.08
C LEU A 83 -15.82 14.21 14.40
N ASP A 84 -16.84 13.41 14.69
CA ASP A 84 -16.69 11.97 14.90
C ASP A 84 -16.07 11.29 13.67
N TYR A 85 -16.59 11.60 12.49
CA TYR A 85 -16.03 11.10 11.23
C TYR A 85 -14.56 11.49 11.04
N ILE A 86 -14.20 12.76 11.30
CA ILE A 86 -12.83 13.26 11.18
C ILE A 86 -11.88 12.50 12.11
N VAL A 87 -12.30 12.28 13.35
CA VAL A 87 -11.51 11.53 14.34
C VAL A 87 -11.27 10.10 13.86
N LYS A 88 -12.32 9.42 13.40
CA LYS A 88 -12.22 8.05 12.88
C LYS A 88 -11.36 7.95 11.63
N ASP A 89 -11.46 8.92 10.71
CA ASP A 89 -10.63 8.96 9.51
C ASP A 89 -9.14 9.12 9.86
N ARG A 90 -8.82 10.06 10.75
CA ARG A 90 -7.43 10.29 11.18
C ARG A 90 -6.88 9.10 11.95
N TYR A 91 -7.68 8.48 12.81
CA TYR A 91 -7.29 7.26 13.52
C TYR A 91 -7.03 6.11 12.54
N SER A 92 -7.91 5.89 11.57
CA SER A 92 -7.72 4.87 10.53
C SER A 92 -6.42 5.08 9.74
N ARG A 93 -6.10 6.33 9.35
CA ARG A 93 -4.83 6.67 8.68
C ARG A 93 -3.61 6.35 9.55
N LEU A 94 -3.67 6.72 10.83
CA LEU A 94 -2.59 6.46 11.78
C LEU A 94 -2.32 4.95 11.93
N VAL A 95 -3.39 4.16 12.10
CA VAL A 95 -3.32 2.70 12.18
C VAL A 95 -2.74 2.13 10.88
N SER A 96 -3.19 2.62 9.73
CA SER A 96 -2.69 2.19 8.41
C SER A 96 -1.19 2.42 8.26
N HIS A 97 -0.69 3.61 8.62
CA HIS A 97 0.75 3.91 8.58
C HIS A 97 1.56 3.01 9.50
N LYS A 98 1.02 2.68 10.68
CA LYS A 98 1.69 1.77 11.62
C LYS A 98 1.75 0.35 11.08
N ILE A 99 0.65 -0.15 10.52
CA ILE A 99 0.59 -1.47 9.90
C ILE A 99 1.60 -1.55 8.75
N MET A 100 1.61 -0.57 7.84
CA MET A 100 2.58 -0.51 6.75
C MET A 100 4.03 -0.61 7.25
N GLY A 101 4.39 0.18 8.27
CA GLY A 101 5.73 0.14 8.86
C GLY A 101 6.11 -1.24 9.44
N LYS A 102 5.12 -2.00 9.90
CA LYS A 102 5.31 -3.35 10.46
C LYS A 102 5.48 -4.42 9.38
N ILE A 103 4.69 -4.33 8.29
CA ILE A 103 4.61 -5.40 7.29
C ILE A 103 5.55 -5.24 6.09
N LYS A 104 6.21 -4.08 5.94
CA LYS A 104 7.07 -3.77 4.77
C LYS A 104 8.17 -4.79 4.50
N ASP A 105 8.71 -5.40 5.54
CA ASP A 105 9.84 -6.32 5.46
C ASP A 105 9.41 -7.80 5.45
N TYR A 106 8.10 -8.07 5.47
CA TYR A 106 7.61 -9.43 5.46
C TYR A 106 7.82 -10.06 4.08
N PRO A 107 8.26 -11.32 4.03
CA PRO A 107 8.56 -12.01 2.76
C PRO A 107 7.29 -12.47 2.03
N GLU A 108 6.17 -12.59 2.73
CA GLU A 108 4.87 -12.91 2.17
C GLU A 108 3.95 -11.70 2.19
N GLU A 109 2.87 -11.78 1.43
CA GLU A 109 1.83 -10.76 1.45
C GLU A 109 1.00 -10.84 2.72
N HIS A 110 0.77 -9.74 3.36
CA HIS A 110 -0.04 -9.58 4.57
C HIS A 110 -1.08 -8.52 4.34
N LEU A 111 -2.35 -8.88 4.53
CA LEU A 111 -3.49 -8.00 4.40
C LEU A 111 -4.14 -7.75 5.76
N TYR A 112 -4.37 -6.49 6.06
CA TYR A 112 -5.20 -6.03 7.18
C TYR A 112 -6.39 -5.25 6.66
N LEU A 113 -7.57 -5.52 7.20
CA LEU A 113 -8.77 -4.75 6.90
C LEU A 113 -9.26 -4.03 8.15
N LEU A 114 -9.45 -2.73 8.00
CA LEU A 114 -10.07 -1.88 9.03
C LEU A 114 -11.52 -1.64 8.69
N ASN A 115 -12.37 -1.62 9.70
CA ASN A 115 -13.74 -1.15 9.56
C ASN A 115 -13.79 0.40 9.44
N LYS A 116 -14.99 0.95 9.28
CA LYS A 116 -15.22 2.41 9.18
C LYS A 116 -14.76 3.21 10.42
N ASP A 117 -14.58 2.54 11.55
CA ASP A 117 -14.14 3.14 12.81
C ASP A 117 -12.62 3.05 13.01
N GLY A 118 -11.93 2.34 12.11
CA GLY A 118 -10.47 2.15 12.13
C GLY A 118 -10.00 0.92 12.92
N ASP A 119 -10.94 0.07 13.39
CA ASP A 119 -10.59 -1.17 14.08
C ASP A 119 -10.19 -2.26 13.08
N ILE A 120 -9.17 -3.04 13.41
CA ILE A 120 -8.79 -4.21 12.64
C ILE A 120 -9.85 -5.29 12.82
N VAL A 121 -10.51 -5.66 11.72
CA VAL A 121 -11.58 -6.67 11.72
C VAL A 121 -11.21 -7.93 10.95
N HIS A 122 -10.17 -7.86 10.11
CA HIS A 122 -9.66 -9.02 9.39
C HIS A 122 -8.15 -8.92 9.21
N TYR A 123 -7.51 -10.07 9.23
CA TYR A 123 -6.11 -10.25 8.88
C TYR A 123 -5.98 -11.54 8.10
N SER A 124 -5.27 -11.50 6.99
CA SER A 124 -4.83 -12.69 6.28
C SER A 124 -3.35 -12.61 5.97
N LYS A 125 -2.74 -13.79 5.94
CA LYS A 125 -1.39 -14.01 5.47
C LYS A 125 -1.51 -14.86 4.21
N GLY A 126 -1.05 -14.31 3.12
CA GLY A 126 -1.06 -14.98 1.83
C GLY A 126 0.28 -15.63 1.51
N ASP A 127 0.49 -15.84 0.24
CA ASP A 127 1.78 -16.17 -0.34
C ASP A 127 2.48 -14.90 -0.89
N MET A 128 3.29 -15.05 -1.91
CA MET A 128 4.07 -13.95 -2.48
C MET A 128 3.29 -12.99 -3.38
N GLY A 129 2.04 -13.24 -3.67
CA GLY A 129 1.27 -12.41 -4.61
C GLY A 129 -0.23 -12.47 -4.45
N PHE A 130 -0.73 -13.08 -3.37
CA PHE A 130 -2.15 -13.19 -3.13
C PHE A 130 -2.48 -13.33 -1.64
N CYS A 131 -3.44 -12.54 -1.18
CA CYS A 131 -4.07 -12.66 0.14
C CYS A 131 -5.57 -12.84 0.00
N ASP A 132 -6.15 -13.70 0.85
CA ASP A 132 -7.60 -13.77 0.99
C ASP A 132 -8.15 -12.44 1.47
N ASN A 133 -9.11 -11.90 0.73
CA ASN A 133 -9.76 -10.63 1.03
C ASN A 133 -11.25 -10.84 1.32
N VAL A 134 -11.77 -10.07 2.27
CA VAL A 134 -13.18 -10.03 2.65
C VAL A 134 -13.71 -8.62 2.41
N ALA A 135 -14.86 -8.50 1.75
CA ALA A 135 -15.46 -7.21 1.47
C ALA A 135 -15.90 -6.49 2.75
N ILE A 136 -15.35 -5.31 3.01
CA ILE A 136 -15.74 -4.44 4.12
C ILE A 136 -16.11 -3.07 3.58
N LYS A 137 -17.40 -2.88 3.34
CA LYS A 137 -17.93 -1.63 2.80
C LYS A 137 -17.59 -0.44 3.70
N GLY A 138 -16.96 0.58 3.11
CA GLY A 138 -16.50 1.77 3.82
C GLY A 138 -15.29 1.53 4.71
N GLY A 139 -14.68 0.36 4.64
CA GLY A 139 -13.45 0.01 5.34
C GLY A 139 -12.19 0.48 4.64
N THR A 140 -11.06 0.08 5.18
CA THR A 140 -9.73 0.37 4.62
C THR A 140 -8.92 -0.92 4.55
N SER A 141 -8.36 -1.21 3.38
CA SER A 141 -7.39 -2.30 3.20
C SER A 141 -5.95 -1.79 3.30
N ILE A 142 -5.08 -2.59 3.90
CA ILE A 142 -3.66 -2.31 4.03
C ILE A 142 -2.90 -3.60 3.76
N HIS A 143 -2.05 -3.63 2.73
CA HIS A 143 -1.22 -4.79 2.45
C HIS A 143 0.19 -4.39 2.01
N ASN A 144 1.11 -5.35 2.07
CA ASN A 144 2.44 -5.17 1.53
C ASN A 144 2.56 -5.93 0.21
N HIS A 145 3.34 -5.37 -0.68
CA HIS A 145 3.90 -6.11 -1.81
C HIS A 145 5.31 -6.58 -1.39
N PRO A 146 5.48 -7.86 -1.07
CA PRO A 146 6.80 -8.43 -0.86
C PRO A 146 7.57 -8.20 -2.14
N GLY A 147 8.82 -7.73 -2.01
CA GLY A 147 9.58 -7.32 -3.20
C GLY A 147 9.59 -8.43 -4.23
N TYR A 148 8.84 -8.27 -5.29
CA TYR A 148 8.72 -9.20 -6.40
C TYR A 148 10.12 -9.67 -6.87
N LEU A 149 11.07 -8.74 -6.93
CA LEU A 149 12.45 -9.06 -7.27
C LEU A 149 13.10 -10.01 -6.24
N LYS A 150 12.88 -9.82 -4.94
CA LYS A 150 13.45 -10.72 -3.90
C LYS A 150 12.86 -12.13 -3.97
N THR A 151 11.63 -12.29 -4.45
CA THR A 151 10.98 -13.59 -4.56
C THR A 151 11.44 -14.36 -5.80
N MET A 152 11.91 -13.66 -6.82
CA MET A 152 12.41 -14.25 -8.07
C MET A 152 13.89 -14.63 -7.99
N TYR A 153 14.58 -14.24 -6.92
CA TYR A 153 15.98 -14.58 -6.69
C TYR A 153 16.12 -15.56 -5.53
N SER A 154 17.06 -16.49 -5.64
CA SER A 154 17.46 -17.33 -4.51
C SER A 154 18.10 -16.47 -3.40
N LYS A 155 18.17 -17.02 -2.19
CA LYS A 155 18.80 -16.33 -1.05
C LYS A 155 20.24 -15.91 -1.36
N GLU A 156 21.00 -16.76 -2.02
CA GLU A 156 22.39 -16.49 -2.41
C GLU A 156 22.49 -15.38 -3.45
N GLU A 157 21.57 -15.38 -4.42
CA GLU A 157 21.46 -14.32 -5.43
C GLU A 157 21.11 -12.97 -4.80
N VAL A 158 20.16 -12.95 -3.84
CA VAL A 158 19.80 -11.74 -3.11
C VAL A 158 20.98 -11.22 -2.29
N GLU A 159 21.70 -12.09 -1.57
CA GLU A 159 22.89 -11.70 -0.80
C GLU A 159 23.99 -11.13 -1.72
N TYR A 160 24.19 -11.74 -2.87
CA TYR A 160 25.17 -11.23 -3.86
C TYR A 160 24.74 -9.85 -4.38
N LEU A 161 23.49 -9.71 -4.82
CA LEU A 161 22.96 -8.44 -5.34
C LEU A 161 22.96 -7.34 -4.27
N GLN A 162 22.58 -7.65 -3.05
CA GLN A 162 22.61 -6.67 -1.94
C GLN A 162 24.02 -6.13 -1.69
N LYS A 163 25.04 -7.00 -1.83
CA LYS A 163 26.44 -6.64 -1.60
C LYS A 163 27.05 -5.86 -2.76
N HIS A 164 26.74 -6.22 -3.99
CA HIS A 164 27.44 -5.73 -5.18
C HIS A 164 26.62 -4.80 -6.06
N HIS A 165 25.29 -4.99 -6.09
CA HIS A 165 24.35 -4.31 -6.97
C HIS A 165 23.01 -4.02 -6.28
N PRO A 166 23.00 -3.30 -5.13
CA PRO A 166 21.77 -3.06 -4.37
C PRO A 166 20.69 -2.31 -5.18
N GLU A 167 21.10 -1.53 -6.19
CA GLU A 167 20.21 -0.83 -7.11
C GLU A 167 19.32 -1.78 -7.92
N LYS A 168 19.78 -3.00 -8.21
CA LYS A 168 19.02 -4.00 -8.97
C LYS A 168 17.89 -4.66 -8.19
N LEU A 169 17.93 -4.54 -6.86
CA LEU A 169 16.86 -5.01 -5.97
C LEU A 169 15.84 -3.92 -5.64
N LYS A 170 16.05 -2.72 -6.18
CA LYS A 170 15.14 -1.60 -6.01
C LYS A 170 14.10 -1.63 -7.14
N GLY A 171 12.85 -1.67 -6.76
CA GLY A 171 11.74 -1.57 -7.72
C GLY A 171 10.52 -1.03 -6.99
N LEU A 172 9.83 -0.09 -7.62
CA LEU A 172 8.51 0.35 -7.21
C LEU A 172 7.52 -0.77 -7.49
N THR A 173 6.79 -1.18 -6.47
CA THR A 173 5.69 -2.14 -6.62
C THR A 173 4.39 -1.48 -6.15
N PRO A 174 3.79 -0.62 -7.01
CA PRO A 174 2.54 0.07 -6.70
C PRO A 174 1.38 -0.91 -6.66
N PHE A 175 0.16 -0.39 -6.52
CA PHE A 175 -1.05 -1.18 -6.66
C PHE A 175 -1.06 -1.99 -7.96
N SER A 176 -1.52 -3.23 -7.87
CA SER A 176 -1.91 -4.01 -9.03
C SER A 176 -3.30 -3.59 -9.53
N GLU A 177 -3.65 -4.00 -10.73
CA GLU A 177 -5.03 -3.89 -11.22
C GLU A 177 -6.01 -4.57 -10.26
N GLY A 178 -5.66 -5.76 -9.77
CA GLY A 178 -6.47 -6.54 -8.84
C GLY A 178 -6.77 -5.79 -7.55
N ASP A 179 -5.80 -5.08 -6.98
CA ASP A 179 -5.98 -4.30 -5.75
C ASP A 179 -6.99 -3.18 -5.94
N ILE A 180 -6.85 -2.43 -7.04
CA ILE A 180 -7.77 -1.32 -7.34
C ILE A 180 -9.18 -1.85 -7.61
N ASN A 181 -9.31 -2.91 -8.41
CA ASN A 181 -10.60 -3.52 -8.68
C ASN A 181 -11.26 -4.07 -7.42
N THR A 182 -10.48 -4.65 -6.53
CA THR A 182 -10.94 -5.11 -5.21
C THR A 182 -11.43 -3.96 -4.35
N ALA A 183 -10.67 -2.88 -4.24
CA ALA A 183 -11.06 -1.71 -3.47
C ALA A 183 -12.36 -1.07 -4.00
N LEU A 184 -12.53 -1.01 -5.33
CA LEU A 184 -13.75 -0.50 -5.96
C LEU A 184 -14.95 -1.41 -5.73
N SER A 185 -14.81 -2.71 -5.96
CA SER A 185 -15.89 -3.70 -5.84
C SER A 185 -16.34 -3.90 -4.39
N ASN A 186 -15.41 -3.86 -3.45
CA ASN A 186 -15.70 -3.93 -2.01
C ASN A 186 -16.30 -2.63 -1.46
N GLY A 187 -16.29 -1.54 -2.24
CA GLY A 187 -16.73 -0.23 -1.78
C GLY A 187 -15.88 0.30 -0.63
N GLU A 188 -14.59 0.11 -0.71
CA GLU A 188 -13.64 0.58 0.32
C GLU A 188 -13.58 2.12 0.35
N LYS A 189 -13.27 2.66 1.51
CA LYS A 189 -13.01 4.09 1.70
C LYS A 189 -11.61 4.45 1.20
N SER A 190 -10.65 3.55 1.43
CA SER A 190 -9.26 3.71 1.02
C SER A 190 -8.56 2.36 1.00
N ALA A 191 -7.56 2.24 0.15
CA ALA A 191 -6.61 1.13 0.14
C ALA A 191 -5.18 1.66 0.26
N TYR A 192 -4.33 0.95 0.99
CA TYR A 192 -2.92 1.27 1.17
C TYR A 192 -2.07 0.08 0.76
N VAL A 193 -0.99 0.38 0.05
CA VAL A 193 0.07 -0.58 -0.29
C VAL A 193 1.40 -0.05 0.19
N ILE A 194 2.23 -0.93 0.72
CA ILE A 194 3.64 -0.65 0.97
C ILE A 194 4.50 -1.68 0.24
N ASP A 195 5.49 -1.21 -0.50
CA ASP A 195 6.45 -2.11 -1.12
C ASP A 195 7.63 -2.44 -0.19
N SER A 196 8.44 -3.39 -0.59
CA SER A 196 9.61 -3.83 0.18
C SER A 196 10.71 -2.77 0.27
N GLN A 197 10.64 -1.68 -0.48
CA GLN A 197 11.54 -0.54 -0.40
C GLN A 197 11.03 0.53 0.57
N GLY A 198 9.80 0.38 1.04
CA GLY A 198 9.15 1.33 1.93
C GLY A 198 8.36 2.43 1.22
N HIS A 199 8.22 2.36 -0.12
CA HIS A 199 7.31 3.25 -0.82
C HIS A 199 5.88 2.90 -0.44
N LYS A 200 5.11 3.93 -0.13
CA LYS A 200 3.72 3.79 0.31
C LYS A 200 2.81 4.39 -0.74
N PHE A 201 1.73 3.71 -1.02
CA PHE A 201 0.73 4.15 -1.99
C PHE A 201 -0.65 4.17 -1.34
N LEU A 202 -1.43 5.17 -1.71
CA LEU A 202 -2.82 5.33 -1.30
C LEU A 202 -3.69 5.37 -2.55
N PHE A 203 -4.68 4.51 -2.60
CA PHE A 203 -5.81 4.62 -3.51
C PHE A 203 -7.07 4.97 -2.71
N LYS A 204 -7.79 6.01 -3.13
CA LYS A 204 -9.01 6.46 -2.47
C LYS A 204 -10.14 6.60 -3.48
N PRO A 205 -11.09 5.65 -3.49
CA PRO A 205 -12.28 5.77 -4.32
C PRO A 205 -13.06 7.04 -4.00
N ARG A 206 -13.66 7.64 -5.01
CA ARG A 206 -14.59 8.77 -4.80
C ARG A 206 -15.82 8.31 -4.02
N GLN A 207 -16.30 9.16 -3.13
CA GLN A 207 -17.40 8.87 -2.22
C GLN A 207 -18.66 9.70 -2.51
N ASP A 208 -18.52 10.83 -3.20
CA ASP A 208 -19.60 11.82 -3.46
C ASP A 208 -20.77 11.26 -4.28
N ILE A 209 -20.50 10.26 -5.11
CA ILE A 209 -21.50 9.59 -5.96
C ILE A 209 -21.67 8.12 -5.59
N ALA A 210 -21.40 7.76 -4.34
CA ALA A 210 -21.55 6.39 -3.87
C ALA A 210 -22.96 5.84 -4.18
N ASN A 211 -23.03 4.62 -4.72
CA ASN A 211 -24.25 3.94 -5.18
C ASN A 211 -24.97 4.57 -6.36
N SER A 212 -24.36 5.51 -7.09
CA SER A 212 -24.94 6.08 -8.30
C SER A 212 -24.58 5.26 -9.56
N THR A 213 -25.43 5.33 -10.59
CA THR A 213 -25.10 4.77 -11.91
C THR A 213 -23.84 5.40 -12.49
N GLU A 214 -23.57 6.67 -12.17
CA GLU A 214 -22.38 7.39 -12.61
C GLU A 214 -21.11 6.80 -11.98
N LYS A 215 -21.13 6.48 -10.67
CA LYS A 215 -20.02 5.80 -10.01
C LYS A 215 -19.77 4.44 -10.65
N LEU A 216 -20.81 3.63 -10.81
CA LEU A 216 -20.67 2.31 -11.42
C LEU A 216 -20.05 2.38 -12.82
N LYS A 217 -20.46 3.36 -13.64
CA LYS A 217 -19.87 3.59 -14.96
C LYS A 217 -18.41 4.00 -14.88
N ALA A 218 -18.06 4.89 -13.95
CA ALA A 218 -16.68 5.33 -13.75
C ALA A 218 -15.78 4.17 -13.28
N ASP A 219 -16.23 3.41 -12.28
CA ASP A 219 -15.51 2.26 -11.75
C ASP A 219 -15.31 1.17 -12.82
N THR A 220 -16.37 0.85 -13.59
CA THR A 220 -16.31 -0.13 -14.69
C THR A 220 -15.33 0.30 -15.79
N ARG A 221 -15.34 1.59 -16.16
CA ARG A 221 -14.39 2.11 -17.15
C ARG A 221 -12.96 2.10 -16.64
N LEU A 222 -12.75 2.49 -15.39
CA LEU A 222 -11.43 2.42 -14.79
C LEU A 222 -10.91 0.97 -14.79
N ALA A 223 -11.72 0.01 -14.31
CA ALA A 223 -11.38 -1.40 -14.31
C ALA A 223 -11.02 -1.92 -15.72
N PHE A 224 -11.78 -1.51 -16.72
CA PHE A 224 -11.54 -1.87 -18.11
C PHE A 224 -10.21 -1.30 -18.64
N GLU A 225 -9.95 0.00 -18.42
CA GLU A 225 -8.69 0.63 -18.86
C GLU A 225 -7.48 0.08 -18.10
N LEU A 226 -7.62 -0.25 -16.81
CA LEU A 226 -6.55 -0.90 -16.03
C LEU A 226 -6.16 -2.27 -16.58
N LYS A 227 -7.11 -3.04 -17.07
CA LYS A 227 -6.83 -4.33 -17.72
C LYS A 227 -5.92 -4.15 -18.94
N PHE A 228 -6.21 -3.16 -19.78
CA PHE A 228 -5.35 -2.85 -20.92
C PHE A 228 -3.99 -2.31 -20.51
N LEU A 229 -3.93 -1.55 -19.42
CA LEU A 229 -2.66 -1.09 -18.87
C LEU A 229 -1.77 -2.26 -18.48
N GLY A 230 -2.31 -3.23 -17.74
CA GLY A 230 -1.59 -4.46 -17.40
C GLY A 230 -1.09 -5.21 -18.64
N GLU A 231 -1.96 -5.41 -19.63
CA GLU A 231 -1.59 -6.08 -20.89
C GLU A 231 -0.53 -5.30 -21.69
N SER A 232 -0.57 -3.96 -21.71
CA SER A 232 0.39 -3.13 -22.42
C SER A 232 1.73 -2.94 -21.70
N ALA A 233 1.76 -3.13 -20.40
CA ALA A 233 2.95 -3.00 -19.57
C ALA A 233 3.86 -4.24 -19.65
N PHE A 234 3.30 -5.41 -20.02
CA PHE A 234 4.12 -6.58 -20.24
C PHE A 234 4.77 -6.50 -21.63
N PRO A 235 6.11 -6.65 -21.70
CA PRO A 235 6.81 -6.66 -22.97
C PRO A 235 6.25 -7.78 -23.84
N ASN A 236 6.31 -7.58 -25.16
CA ASN A 236 5.96 -8.61 -26.15
C ASN A 236 6.49 -9.96 -25.68
N MET A 237 5.61 -10.97 -25.59
CA MET A 237 5.95 -12.31 -25.08
C MET A 237 7.17 -12.92 -25.80
N GLU A 238 7.38 -12.60 -27.09
CA GLU A 238 8.54 -13.07 -27.83
C GLU A 238 9.85 -12.49 -27.28
N ILE A 239 9.86 -11.20 -26.98
CA ILE A 239 11.03 -10.52 -26.38
C ILE A 239 11.31 -11.08 -24.99
N GLN A 240 10.26 -11.28 -24.19
CA GLN A 240 10.40 -11.84 -22.84
C GLN A 240 10.89 -13.29 -22.88
N ASN A 241 10.34 -14.11 -23.76
CA ASN A 241 10.80 -15.48 -23.97
C ASN A 241 12.26 -15.54 -24.42
N ALA A 242 12.68 -14.65 -25.30
CA ALA A 242 14.08 -14.54 -25.71
C ALA A 242 15.02 -14.17 -24.54
N LYS A 243 14.62 -13.23 -23.70
CA LYS A 243 15.35 -12.85 -22.47
C LYS A 243 15.45 -14.01 -21.48
N ILE A 244 14.34 -14.71 -21.25
CA ILE A 244 14.29 -15.91 -20.38
C ILE A 244 15.23 -17.02 -20.95
N HIS A 245 15.19 -17.25 -22.24
CA HIS A 245 16.05 -18.26 -22.87
C HIS A 245 17.53 -17.94 -22.65
N LYS A 246 17.94 -16.68 -22.88
CA LYS A 246 19.31 -16.20 -22.66
C LYS A 246 19.72 -16.35 -21.18
N THR A 247 18.83 -16.03 -20.26
CA THR A 247 19.06 -16.23 -18.81
C THR A 247 19.30 -17.70 -18.47
N ASN A 248 18.51 -18.61 -19.05
CA ASN A 248 18.68 -20.06 -18.84
C ASN A 248 20.02 -20.58 -19.40
N GLU A 249 20.48 -20.06 -20.54
CA GLU A 249 21.80 -20.40 -21.07
C GLU A 249 22.94 -19.96 -20.15
N SER A 250 22.83 -18.76 -19.57
CA SER A 250 23.83 -18.26 -18.62
C SER A 250 23.82 -19.02 -17.30
N LEU A 251 22.65 -19.41 -16.82
CA LEU A 251 22.51 -20.30 -15.66
C LEU A 251 23.19 -21.65 -15.92
N ALA A 252 22.92 -22.30 -17.06
CA ALA A 252 23.52 -23.57 -17.41
C ALA A 252 25.06 -23.50 -17.45
N LYS A 253 25.63 -22.41 -17.97
CA LYS A 253 27.10 -22.18 -17.96
C LYS A 253 27.65 -22.05 -16.54
N LEU A 254 26.92 -21.35 -15.65
CA LEU A 254 27.30 -21.21 -14.24
C LEU A 254 27.26 -22.57 -13.53
N GLU A 255 26.20 -23.34 -13.67
CA GLU A 255 26.02 -24.67 -13.07
C GLU A 255 27.08 -25.67 -13.57
N GLU A 256 27.37 -25.66 -14.87
CA GLU A 256 28.44 -26.50 -15.44
C GLU A 256 29.79 -26.13 -14.84
N PHE A 257 30.09 -24.83 -14.71
CA PHE A 257 31.32 -24.37 -14.08
C PHE A 257 31.43 -24.78 -12.62
N GLU A 258 30.37 -24.60 -11.85
CA GLU A 258 30.32 -24.99 -10.42
C GLU A 258 30.48 -26.51 -10.23
N THR A 259 29.90 -27.29 -11.11
CA THR A 259 30.07 -28.74 -11.12
C THR A 259 31.52 -29.14 -11.39
N LYS A 260 32.18 -28.48 -12.35
CA LYS A 260 33.59 -28.68 -12.64
C LYS A 260 34.49 -28.21 -11.49
N GLN A 261 34.19 -27.09 -10.86
CA GLN A 261 34.90 -26.56 -9.70
C GLN A 261 34.81 -27.52 -8.50
N LYS A 262 33.64 -28.10 -8.25
CA LYS A 262 33.45 -29.12 -7.20
C LYS A 262 34.28 -30.39 -7.48
N LYS A 263 34.38 -30.81 -8.75
CA LYS A 263 35.07 -32.04 -9.16
C LYS A 263 36.59 -31.87 -9.19
N TRP A 264 37.09 -30.75 -9.69
CA TRP A 264 38.51 -30.54 -9.99
C TRP A 264 39.22 -29.54 -9.09
N GLY A 265 38.46 -28.90 -8.21
CA GLY A 265 38.96 -27.94 -7.20
C GLY A 265 39.20 -26.53 -7.73
N ARG A 266 39.37 -25.60 -6.78
CA ARG A 266 39.54 -24.15 -7.06
C ARG A 266 40.85 -23.77 -7.76
N LEU A 267 41.84 -24.65 -7.73
CA LEU A 267 43.10 -24.46 -8.41
C LEU A 267 42.93 -24.35 -9.94
N PHE A 268 41.97 -25.12 -10.50
CA PHE A 268 41.68 -25.13 -11.94
C PHE A 268 40.51 -24.24 -12.32
N TYR A 269 39.61 -24.00 -11.39
CA TYR A 269 38.36 -23.26 -11.57
C TYR A 269 38.25 -22.15 -10.52
N SER A 270 38.72 -20.94 -10.88
CA SER A 270 38.87 -19.83 -9.94
C SER A 270 37.53 -19.20 -9.53
N ASP A 271 37.46 -18.75 -8.28
CA ASP A 271 36.28 -18.01 -7.77
C ASP A 271 36.05 -16.71 -8.57
N LYS A 272 37.09 -16.11 -9.14
CA LYS A 272 36.96 -14.94 -10.01
C LYS A 272 36.13 -15.25 -11.28
N THR A 273 36.36 -16.42 -11.88
CA THR A 273 35.61 -16.85 -13.07
C THR A 273 34.16 -17.19 -12.68
N ARG A 274 33.96 -17.87 -11.52
CA ARG A 274 32.62 -18.14 -10.98
C ARG A 274 31.82 -16.86 -10.78
N ASN A 275 32.42 -15.87 -10.11
CA ASN A 275 31.77 -14.60 -9.84
C ASN A 275 31.40 -13.86 -11.12
N ARG A 276 32.25 -13.89 -12.14
CA ARG A 276 31.92 -13.29 -13.46
C ARG A 276 30.75 -14.00 -14.15
N LEU A 277 30.67 -15.32 -14.07
CA LEU A 277 29.54 -16.08 -14.63
C LEU A 277 28.25 -15.80 -13.86
N LEU A 278 28.33 -15.75 -12.53
CA LEU A 278 27.20 -15.38 -11.67
C LEU A 278 26.72 -13.95 -11.99
N GLU A 279 27.64 -13.01 -12.13
CA GLU A 279 27.32 -11.62 -12.47
C GLU A 279 26.64 -11.52 -13.85
N ASN A 280 27.14 -12.23 -14.86
CA ASN A 280 26.50 -12.26 -16.18
C ASN A 280 25.08 -12.84 -16.11
N TYR A 281 24.91 -13.96 -15.42
CA TYR A 281 23.60 -14.57 -15.21
C TYR A 281 22.65 -13.62 -14.48
N LEU A 282 23.09 -12.99 -13.39
CA LEU A 282 22.26 -12.05 -12.63
C LEU A 282 21.92 -10.79 -13.42
N ASN A 283 22.82 -10.32 -14.29
CA ASN A 283 22.53 -9.19 -15.18
C ASN A 283 21.41 -9.55 -16.17
N GLU A 284 21.53 -10.71 -16.83
CA GLU A 284 20.53 -11.18 -17.78
C GLU A 284 19.20 -11.50 -17.10
N LYS A 285 19.23 -12.11 -15.91
CA LYS A 285 18.05 -12.36 -15.09
C LYS A 285 17.36 -11.05 -14.68
N THR A 286 18.14 -10.07 -14.21
CA THR A 286 17.60 -8.75 -13.87
C THR A 286 17.01 -8.07 -15.08
N GLU A 287 17.64 -8.15 -16.25
CA GLU A 287 17.12 -7.59 -17.49
C GLU A 287 15.82 -8.29 -17.95
N ALA A 288 15.76 -9.62 -17.80
CA ALA A 288 14.56 -10.39 -18.10
C ALA A 288 13.41 -10.07 -17.12
N LEU A 289 13.76 -9.82 -15.86
CA LEU A 289 12.82 -9.43 -14.80
C LEU A 289 12.67 -7.91 -14.69
N SER A 290 13.39 -7.11 -15.54
CA SER A 290 13.44 -5.65 -15.40
C SER A 290 12.06 -5.05 -15.47
N MET A 291 11.79 -4.31 -14.44
CA MET A 291 10.50 -3.76 -14.07
C MET A 291 10.40 -2.28 -14.50
N GLU A 292 11.09 -1.92 -15.58
CA GLU A 292 10.96 -0.59 -16.22
C GLU A 292 9.49 -0.15 -16.37
N PRO A 293 8.51 -1.11 -16.48
CA PRO A 293 7.11 -0.79 -16.49
C PRO A 293 6.55 -0.16 -15.21
N PHE A 294 7.14 -0.39 -14.02
CA PHE A 294 6.44 0.03 -12.78
C PHE A 294 6.39 1.54 -12.55
N GLU A 295 7.43 2.29 -12.90
CA GLU A 295 7.34 3.76 -12.85
C GLU A 295 6.31 4.27 -13.85
N LYS A 296 6.30 3.70 -15.04
CA LYS A 296 5.31 4.00 -16.07
C LYS A 296 3.90 3.60 -15.60
N ILE A 297 3.75 2.37 -15.10
CA ILE A 297 2.48 1.87 -14.52
C ILE A 297 2.01 2.78 -13.40
N ASN A 298 2.89 3.15 -12.46
CA ASN A 298 2.54 4.03 -11.34
C ASN A 298 2.02 5.39 -11.84
N LYS A 299 2.67 5.96 -12.85
CA LYS A 299 2.23 7.21 -13.47
C LYS A 299 0.86 7.06 -14.15
N GLU A 300 0.69 6.01 -14.95
CA GLU A 300 -0.56 5.75 -15.68
C GLU A 300 -1.71 5.40 -14.73
N LEU A 301 -1.46 4.65 -13.65
CA LEU A 301 -2.45 4.39 -12.59
C LEU A 301 -2.93 5.68 -11.95
N LYS A 302 -2.03 6.63 -11.70
CA LYS A 302 -2.38 7.94 -11.18
C LYS A 302 -3.27 8.70 -12.18
N GLU A 303 -2.82 8.81 -13.43
CA GLU A 303 -3.57 9.52 -14.48
C GLU A 303 -4.97 8.93 -14.71
N LEU A 304 -5.08 7.59 -14.77
CA LEU A 304 -6.35 6.90 -14.92
C LEU A 304 -7.27 7.08 -13.70
N SER A 305 -6.71 6.95 -12.50
CA SER A 305 -7.49 7.15 -11.27
C SER A 305 -8.08 8.56 -11.21
N GLU A 306 -7.25 9.57 -11.47
CA GLU A 306 -7.67 10.98 -11.49
C GLU A 306 -8.70 11.28 -12.59
N LYS A 307 -8.55 10.68 -13.80
CA LYS A 307 -9.49 10.77 -14.92
C LYS A 307 -10.90 10.34 -14.51
N TYR A 308 -11.02 9.31 -13.69
CA TYR A 308 -12.29 8.81 -13.18
C TYR A 308 -12.71 9.38 -11.82
N GLY A 309 -11.95 10.37 -11.33
CA GLY A 309 -12.28 11.12 -10.12
C GLY A 309 -11.88 10.45 -8.82
N HIS A 310 -11.09 9.36 -8.88
CA HIS A 310 -10.46 8.73 -7.73
C HIS A 310 -9.15 9.45 -7.38
N LYS A 311 -8.62 9.21 -6.18
CA LYS A 311 -7.31 9.71 -5.76
C LYS A 311 -6.31 8.56 -5.77
N TYR A 312 -5.18 8.78 -6.42
CA TYR A 312 -4.01 7.92 -6.33
C TYR A 312 -2.81 8.77 -5.90
N GLU A 313 -2.09 8.33 -4.89
CA GLU A 313 -1.01 9.12 -4.30
C GLU A 313 0.12 8.20 -3.81
N GLN A 314 1.36 8.55 -4.15
CA GLN A 314 2.53 8.01 -3.48
C GLN A 314 2.79 8.89 -2.26
N LEU A 315 2.76 8.27 -1.08
CA LEU A 315 2.95 8.94 0.20
C LEU A 315 4.44 9.09 0.51
N SER A 316 4.80 10.17 1.12
CA SER A 316 6.17 10.44 1.62
C SER A 316 6.51 9.63 2.87
#